data_5a80727b87f3c56e437394309794413e
#
_entry.id   5a80727b87f3c56e437394309794413e
#
_cell.length_a   1.000
_cell.length_b   1.000
_cell.length_c   1.000
_cell.angle_alpha   90.00
_cell.angle_beta   90.00
_cell.angle_gamma   90.00
#
_symmetry.space_group_name_H-M   'P 1'
#
loop_
_entity.id
_entity.type
_entity.pdbx_description
1 polymer ?
#
loop_
_entity_poly.entity_id
_entity_poly.type
_entity_poly.pdbx_seq_one_letter_code
_entity_poly.pdbx_strand_id
1 'polypeptide(L)'
;MSPSIAAKDSTADLVAADVVATTSSIAARLAATAGENDAKRSFPRENIKLLGEKGLMGMLLPEKLGGLNASALAFARSVQIIGGSCASTGMVFVMHCCAVETIFRHQPGQEKLLKQAAAGEHLSTLACSERGSGANFYASASTSRQTACGIELNGAKSFVTSGALADSYVVSLRALGSESSINTTLYVLEKDTPGMEFSGQWDGLGLRGNSSIVMNLKDCPVAEPGTSQVGAQGQGFEIEMSTILPRFLLGTAAVYNGIAEAAMSASIEHVKSRELTHTGEKLNAMPVMRNK
;
A
#
# COMPACT_ATOMS: atom_id res chain seq x y z
N MET A 1 -26.07 33.11 20.37
CA MET A 1 -25.39 33.42 19.10
C MET A 1 -24.27 32.42 18.92
N SER A 2 -24.49 31.39 18.12
CA SER A 2 -23.46 30.41 17.77
C SER A 2 -22.55 30.99 16.70
N PRO A 3 -21.22 30.84 16.80
CA PRO A 3 -20.35 31.27 15.71
C PRO A 3 -20.49 30.31 14.52
N SER A 4 -20.71 30.88 13.37
CA SER A 4 -20.74 30.24 12.04
C SER A 4 -19.44 29.53 11.77
N ILE A 5 -19.49 28.19 11.67
CA ILE A 5 -18.46 27.37 11.04
C ILE A 5 -18.79 27.35 9.56
N ALA A 6 -18.42 28.39 8.86
CA ALA A 6 -18.47 28.45 7.40
C ALA A 6 -17.24 29.17 6.86
N ALA A 7 -16.62 28.57 5.84
CA ALA A 7 -15.52 29.08 5.01
C ALA A 7 -14.09 28.91 5.55
N LYS A 8 -13.63 27.66 5.69
CA LYS A 8 -12.22 27.27 5.51
C LYS A 8 -12.25 25.87 4.91
N ASP A 9 -12.14 25.76 3.58
CA ASP A 9 -11.65 24.58 2.86
C ASP A 9 -12.06 24.51 1.38
N SER A 10 -12.33 25.61 0.72
CA SER A 10 -12.78 25.57 -0.67
C SER A 10 -11.73 24.98 -1.66
N THR A 11 -10.45 25.21 -1.40
CA THR A 11 -9.35 24.66 -2.23
C THR A 11 -9.04 23.20 -1.91
N ALA A 12 -8.96 22.82 -0.65
CA ALA A 12 -8.72 21.44 -0.24
C ALA A 12 -9.88 20.52 -0.63
N ASP A 13 -11.12 20.99 -0.55
CA ASP A 13 -12.30 20.25 -0.96
C ASP A 13 -12.39 20.09 -2.49
N LEU A 14 -11.96 21.08 -3.26
CA LEU A 14 -11.89 21.00 -4.73
C LEU A 14 -10.83 19.99 -5.17
N VAL A 15 -9.62 20.04 -4.62
CA VAL A 15 -8.55 19.06 -4.89
C VAL A 15 -9.01 17.65 -4.50
N ALA A 16 -9.71 17.51 -3.38
CA ALA A 16 -10.25 16.22 -2.94
C ALA A 16 -11.31 15.68 -3.93
N ALA A 17 -12.19 16.53 -4.44
CA ALA A 17 -13.21 16.15 -5.42
C ALA A 17 -12.57 15.71 -6.75
N ASP A 18 -11.55 16.42 -7.22
CA ASP A 18 -10.84 16.11 -8.47
C ASP A 18 -10.08 14.80 -8.40
N VAL A 19 -9.41 14.50 -7.28
CA VAL A 19 -8.68 13.23 -7.07
C VAL A 19 -9.65 12.05 -7.08
N VAL A 20 -10.79 12.15 -6.39
CA VAL A 20 -11.81 11.10 -6.33
C VAL A 20 -12.49 10.93 -7.70
N ALA A 21 -12.80 12.03 -8.41
CA ALA A 21 -13.37 11.99 -9.75
C ALA A 21 -12.41 11.33 -10.76
N THR A 22 -11.11 11.68 -10.71
CA THR A 22 -10.07 11.05 -11.52
C THR A 22 -10.01 9.55 -11.25
N THR A 23 -10.00 9.13 -10.00
CA THR A 23 -10.00 7.71 -9.61
C THR A 23 -11.25 6.99 -10.12
N SER A 24 -12.42 7.60 -9.96
CA SER A 24 -13.71 7.05 -10.46
C SER A 24 -13.70 6.85 -11.96
N SER A 25 -13.11 7.78 -12.72
CA SER A 25 -13.07 7.73 -14.19
C SER A 25 -12.30 6.52 -14.74
N ILE A 26 -11.42 5.92 -13.97
CA ILE A 26 -10.62 4.75 -14.36
C ILE A 26 -11.08 3.43 -13.72
N ALA A 27 -12.07 3.47 -12.83
CA ALA A 27 -12.54 2.30 -12.07
C ALA A 27 -12.87 1.09 -12.97
N ALA A 28 -13.61 1.30 -14.05
CA ALA A 28 -13.97 0.25 -15.00
C ALA A 28 -12.73 -0.38 -15.69
N ARG A 29 -11.69 0.43 -15.99
CA ARG A 29 -10.43 -0.07 -16.55
C ARG A 29 -9.66 -0.91 -15.54
N LEU A 30 -9.61 -0.49 -14.27
CA LEU A 30 -8.98 -1.25 -13.18
C LEU A 30 -9.69 -2.60 -12.96
N ALA A 31 -11.02 -2.63 -13.07
CA ALA A 31 -11.82 -3.84 -12.89
C ALA A 31 -11.67 -4.84 -14.05
N ALA A 32 -11.36 -4.38 -15.27
CA ALA A 32 -11.33 -5.20 -16.46
C ALA A 32 -10.36 -6.40 -16.37
N THR A 33 -9.24 -6.27 -15.63
CA THR A 33 -8.23 -7.32 -15.46
C THR A 33 -8.28 -8.00 -14.08
N ALA A 34 -9.16 -7.56 -13.18
CA ALA A 34 -9.16 -8.01 -11.78
C ALA A 34 -9.35 -9.52 -11.63
N GLY A 35 -10.33 -10.10 -12.33
CA GLY A 35 -10.60 -11.54 -12.29
C GLY A 35 -9.44 -12.38 -12.85
N GLU A 36 -8.81 -11.93 -13.94
CA GLU A 36 -7.66 -12.61 -14.53
C GLU A 36 -6.44 -12.53 -13.59
N ASN A 37 -6.16 -11.36 -13.03
CA ASN A 37 -5.06 -11.16 -12.09
C ASN A 37 -5.22 -12.05 -10.84
N ASP A 38 -6.45 -12.17 -10.33
CA ASP A 38 -6.71 -13.05 -9.18
C ASP A 38 -6.55 -14.54 -9.55
N ALA A 39 -7.17 -14.97 -10.63
CA ALA A 39 -7.11 -16.37 -11.07
C ALA A 39 -5.69 -16.85 -11.40
N LYS A 40 -4.90 -16.00 -12.07
CA LYS A 40 -3.52 -16.30 -12.47
C LYS A 40 -2.47 -15.92 -11.41
N ARG A 41 -2.88 -15.30 -10.31
CA ARG A 41 -1.96 -14.72 -9.30
C ARG A 41 -0.96 -13.75 -9.92
N SER A 42 -1.38 -13.02 -10.95
CA SER A 42 -0.52 -12.10 -11.69
C SER A 42 -0.57 -10.70 -11.11
N PHE A 43 0.61 -10.08 -11.00
CA PHE A 43 0.73 -8.71 -10.51
C PHE A 43 0.04 -7.72 -11.46
N PRO A 44 -0.78 -6.77 -10.96
CA PRO A 44 -1.59 -5.87 -11.76
C PRO A 44 -0.79 -4.71 -12.38
N ARG A 45 0.24 -5.00 -13.18
CA ARG A 45 1.17 -4.01 -13.74
C ARG A 45 0.47 -2.90 -14.51
N GLU A 46 -0.50 -3.26 -15.36
CA GLU A 46 -1.23 -2.28 -16.17
C GLU A 46 -2.08 -1.34 -15.32
N ASN A 47 -2.62 -1.84 -14.20
CA ASN A 47 -3.36 -1.01 -13.27
C ASN A 47 -2.44 -0.02 -12.54
N ILE A 48 -1.26 -0.48 -12.08
CA ILE A 48 -0.26 0.40 -11.43
C ILE A 48 0.23 1.46 -12.42
N LYS A 49 0.52 1.07 -13.66
CA LYS A 49 0.87 2.02 -14.72
C LYS A 49 -0.24 3.04 -14.96
N LEU A 50 -1.49 2.60 -15.03
CA LEU A 50 -2.65 3.48 -15.19
C LEU A 50 -2.79 4.49 -14.03
N LEU A 51 -2.56 4.05 -12.79
CA LEU A 51 -2.53 4.96 -11.63
C LEU A 51 -1.42 6.02 -11.76
N GLY A 52 -0.25 5.62 -12.26
CA GLY A 52 0.87 6.54 -12.58
C GLY A 52 0.49 7.55 -13.67
N GLU A 53 -0.05 7.10 -14.80
CA GLU A 53 -0.50 7.96 -15.91
C GLU A 53 -1.55 9.00 -15.48
N LYS A 54 -2.26 8.73 -14.39
CA LYS A 54 -3.27 9.64 -13.80
C LYS A 54 -2.72 10.48 -12.64
N GLY A 55 -1.42 10.41 -12.35
CA GLY A 55 -0.76 11.14 -11.28
C GLY A 55 -1.14 10.66 -9.86
N LEU A 56 -1.87 9.54 -9.74
CA LEU A 56 -2.38 9.05 -8.46
C LEU A 56 -1.26 8.46 -7.58
N MET A 57 -0.15 8.01 -8.17
CA MET A 57 0.97 7.45 -7.39
C MET A 57 1.61 8.49 -6.46
N GLY A 58 1.57 9.78 -6.83
CA GLY A 58 1.99 10.90 -5.98
C GLY A 58 0.90 11.45 -5.06
N MET A 59 -0.21 10.75 -4.84
CA MET A 59 -1.42 11.28 -4.19
C MET A 59 -1.14 11.99 -2.88
N LEU A 60 -0.27 11.47 -2.03
CA LEU A 60 0.03 12.02 -0.69
C LEU A 60 1.23 12.98 -0.69
N LEU A 61 1.95 13.10 -1.78
CA LEU A 61 3.10 13.99 -1.88
C LEU A 61 2.65 15.43 -2.17
N PRO A 62 3.43 16.43 -1.73
CA PRO A 62 3.14 17.82 -2.05
C PRO A 62 3.39 18.14 -3.53
N GLU A 63 2.74 19.19 -4.02
CA GLU A 63 2.83 19.64 -5.42
C GLU A 63 4.26 19.92 -5.87
N LYS A 64 5.13 20.45 -5.00
CA LYS A 64 6.56 20.69 -5.29
C LYS A 64 7.33 19.43 -5.69
N LEU A 65 6.81 18.24 -5.36
CA LEU A 65 7.35 16.95 -5.75
C LEU A 65 6.56 16.31 -6.91
N GLY A 66 5.60 17.01 -7.49
CA GLY A 66 4.70 16.49 -8.52
C GLY A 66 3.50 15.71 -7.96
N GLY A 67 3.25 15.79 -6.66
CA GLY A 67 2.14 15.12 -6.00
C GLY A 67 0.84 15.94 -5.97
N LEU A 68 -0.21 15.35 -5.40
CA LEU A 68 -1.55 15.93 -5.35
C LEU A 68 -1.92 16.53 -3.99
N ASN A 69 -1.07 16.34 -2.97
CA ASN A 69 -1.31 16.78 -1.59
C ASN A 69 -2.73 16.43 -1.08
N ALA A 70 -3.21 15.24 -1.42
CA ALA A 70 -4.56 14.80 -1.14
C ALA A 70 -4.82 14.65 0.36
N SER A 71 -6.03 15.04 0.79
CA SER A 71 -6.47 14.84 2.16
C SER A 71 -6.64 13.35 2.51
N ALA A 72 -6.67 13.03 3.81
CA ALA A 72 -6.92 11.66 4.28
C ALA A 72 -8.27 11.12 3.77
N LEU A 73 -9.28 11.97 3.65
CA LEU A 73 -10.60 11.58 3.12
C LEU A 73 -10.54 11.27 1.62
N ALA A 74 -9.85 12.12 0.83
CA ALA A 74 -9.66 11.88 -0.61
C ALA A 74 -8.88 10.57 -0.85
N PHE A 75 -7.81 10.34 -0.08
CA PHE A 75 -7.07 9.09 -0.09
C PHE A 75 -7.97 7.89 0.20
N ALA A 76 -8.73 7.91 1.31
CA ALA A 76 -9.59 6.80 1.69
C ALA A 76 -10.65 6.49 0.64
N ARG A 77 -11.33 7.52 0.09
CA ARG A 77 -12.33 7.35 -0.98
C ARG A 77 -11.72 6.78 -2.27
N SER A 78 -10.57 7.28 -2.68
CA SER A 78 -9.87 6.78 -3.87
C SER A 78 -9.43 5.34 -3.68
N VAL A 79 -8.86 4.99 -2.53
CA VAL A 79 -8.46 3.62 -2.20
C VAL A 79 -9.67 2.68 -2.17
N GLN A 80 -10.82 3.12 -1.65
CA GLN A 80 -12.07 2.35 -1.66
C GLN A 80 -12.51 2.02 -3.09
N ILE A 81 -12.47 3.01 -4.00
CA ILE A 81 -12.81 2.83 -5.42
C ILE A 81 -11.82 1.86 -6.09
N ILE A 82 -10.50 2.03 -5.87
CA ILE A 82 -9.47 1.17 -6.44
C ILE A 82 -9.63 -0.27 -5.92
N GLY A 83 -9.81 -0.44 -4.60
CA GLY A 83 -9.99 -1.74 -3.95
C GLY A 83 -11.25 -2.47 -4.41
N GLY A 84 -12.35 -1.77 -4.58
CA GLY A 84 -13.60 -2.30 -5.14
C GLY A 84 -13.49 -2.68 -6.62
N SER A 85 -12.60 -2.01 -7.36
CA SER A 85 -12.34 -2.32 -8.78
C SER A 85 -11.39 -3.50 -8.93
N CYS A 86 -10.28 -3.50 -8.19
CA CYS A 86 -9.28 -4.57 -8.16
C CYS A 86 -8.59 -4.60 -6.79
N ALA A 87 -8.93 -5.60 -5.98
CA ALA A 87 -8.44 -5.73 -4.60
C ALA A 87 -6.90 -5.74 -4.50
N SER A 88 -6.22 -6.49 -5.37
CA SER A 88 -4.75 -6.55 -5.42
C SER A 88 -4.14 -5.19 -5.76
N THR A 89 -4.72 -4.46 -6.73
CA THR A 89 -4.27 -3.10 -7.07
C THR A 89 -4.45 -2.16 -5.88
N GLY A 90 -5.58 -2.24 -5.17
CA GLY A 90 -5.85 -1.44 -3.98
C GLY A 90 -4.79 -1.64 -2.90
N MET A 91 -4.43 -2.88 -2.59
CA MET A 91 -3.41 -3.17 -1.58
C MET A 91 -2.01 -2.71 -2.01
N VAL A 92 -1.61 -2.97 -3.26
CA VAL A 92 -0.33 -2.49 -3.80
C VAL A 92 -0.24 -0.97 -3.69
N PHE A 93 -1.31 -0.27 -4.06
CA PHE A 93 -1.36 1.19 -3.99
C PHE A 93 -1.27 1.72 -2.55
N VAL A 94 -1.96 1.08 -1.59
CA VAL A 94 -1.85 1.45 -0.16
C VAL A 94 -0.42 1.30 0.34
N MET A 95 0.23 0.18 0.04
CA MET A 95 1.62 -0.06 0.49
C MET A 95 2.60 0.93 -0.13
N HIS A 96 2.39 1.29 -1.41
CA HIS A 96 3.15 2.34 -2.06
C HIS A 96 2.96 3.69 -1.36
N CYS A 97 1.73 4.11 -1.13
CA CYS A 97 1.44 5.38 -0.46
C CYS A 97 2.04 5.43 0.95
N CYS A 98 1.97 4.34 1.72
CA CYS A 98 2.60 4.26 3.04
C CYS A 98 4.12 4.43 2.97
N ALA A 99 4.79 3.74 2.04
CA ALA A 99 6.23 3.82 1.88
C ALA A 99 6.68 5.23 1.46
N VAL A 100 6.03 5.79 0.45
CA VAL A 100 6.35 7.12 -0.10
C VAL A 100 6.10 8.23 0.93
N GLU A 101 4.99 8.18 1.68
CA GLU A 101 4.73 9.14 2.77
C GLU A 101 5.78 9.02 3.88
N THR A 102 6.20 7.81 4.23
CA THR A 102 7.24 7.58 5.23
C THR A 102 8.58 8.17 4.79
N ILE A 103 9.00 7.90 3.55
CA ILE A 103 10.21 8.49 2.99
C ILE A 103 10.11 10.02 2.98
N PHE A 104 9.01 10.57 2.48
CA PHE A 104 8.82 12.02 2.41
C PHE A 104 8.93 12.71 3.77
N ARG A 105 8.34 12.14 4.81
CA ARG A 105 8.31 12.75 6.15
C ARG A 105 9.63 12.62 6.91
N HIS A 106 10.37 11.54 6.67
CA HIS A 106 11.48 11.16 7.56
C HIS A 106 12.83 11.00 6.84
N GLN A 107 12.88 11.17 5.50
CA GLN A 107 14.12 11.07 4.73
C GLN A 107 14.23 12.17 3.64
N PRO A 108 14.66 13.37 4.02
CA PRO A 108 14.70 14.52 3.10
C PRO A 108 15.68 14.36 1.92
N GLY A 109 16.65 13.42 2.01
CA GLY A 109 17.63 13.15 0.94
C GLY A 109 17.07 12.39 -0.27
N GLN A 110 15.82 11.92 -0.24
CA GLN A 110 15.22 11.07 -1.27
C GLN A 110 14.33 11.84 -2.28
N GLU A 111 14.60 13.11 -2.52
CA GLU A 111 13.76 13.94 -3.40
C GLU A 111 13.63 13.38 -4.82
N LYS A 112 14.70 12.79 -5.37
CA LYS A 112 14.68 12.16 -6.70
C LYS A 112 13.72 10.99 -6.76
N LEU A 113 13.80 10.07 -5.79
CA LEU A 113 12.89 8.92 -5.66
C LEU A 113 11.44 9.39 -5.54
N LEU A 114 11.18 10.39 -4.69
CA LEU A 114 9.84 10.90 -4.46
C LEU A 114 9.23 11.54 -5.72
N LYS A 115 10.01 12.26 -6.53
CA LYS A 115 9.57 12.80 -7.82
C LYS A 115 9.26 11.68 -8.82
N GLN A 116 10.09 10.65 -8.89
CA GLN A 116 9.84 9.47 -9.75
C GLN A 116 8.59 8.71 -9.30
N ALA A 117 8.38 8.57 -7.98
CA ALA A 117 7.18 7.96 -7.43
C ALA A 117 5.93 8.77 -7.80
N ALA A 118 5.97 10.11 -7.68
CA ALA A 118 4.87 10.98 -8.08
C ALA A 118 4.55 10.88 -9.57
N ALA A 119 5.57 10.73 -10.42
CA ALA A 119 5.41 10.53 -11.87
C ALA A 119 4.91 9.12 -12.25
N GLY A 120 4.81 8.18 -11.30
CA GLY A 120 4.43 6.78 -11.56
C GLY A 120 5.57 5.93 -12.15
N GLU A 121 6.80 6.42 -12.09
CA GLU A 121 8.01 5.78 -12.62
C GLU A 121 8.76 4.95 -11.57
N HIS A 122 8.31 4.99 -10.31
CA HIS A 122 8.93 4.29 -9.18
C HIS A 122 7.87 3.73 -8.23
N LEU A 123 7.90 2.43 -8.02
CA LEU A 123 7.03 1.73 -7.08
C LEU A 123 7.80 1.46 -5.78
N SER A 124 7.35 2.04 -4.68
CA SER A 124 7.88 1.75 -3.34
C SER A 124 6.95 0.82 -2.56
N THR A 125 7.46 0.09 -1.57
CA THR A 125 6.66 -0.72 -0.67
C THR A 125 7.27 -0.80 0.73
N LEU A 126 6.54 -1.41 1.67
CA LEU A 126 7.01 -1.66 3.04
C LEU A 126 7.44 -3.11 3.22
N ALA A 127 8.47 -3.33 4.03
CA ALA A 127 8.95 -4.63 4.46
C ALA A 127 9.23 -4.62 5.97
N CYS A 128 8.16 -4.58 6.78
CA CYS A 128 8.25 -4.53 8.24
C CYS A 128 7.99 -5.89 8.89
N SER A 129 6.95 -6.62 8.44
CA SER A 129 6.50 -7.88 9.06
C SER A 129 7.52 -9.00 8.96
N GLU A 130 7.56 -9.87 10.00
CA GLU A 130 8.40 -11.06 10.05
C GLU A 130 7.60 -12.30 10.46
N ARG A 131 8.07 -13.48 10.04
CA ARG A 131 7.50 -14.74 10.50
C ARG A 131 7.78 -14.88 11.99
N GLY A 132 6.76 -15.01 12.81
CA GLY A 132 6.88 -15.16 14.25
C GLY A 132 6.62 -13.89 15.06
N SER A 133 6.57 -12.70 14.44
CA SER A 133 6.14 -11.47 15.14
C SER A 133 4.61 -11.36 15.30
N GLY A 134 3.84 -12.20 14.62
CA GLY A 134 2.38 -12.15 14.62
C GLY A 134 1.85 -10.78 14.15
N ALA A 135 0.95 -10.19 14.92
CA ALA A 135 0.41 -8.85 14.62
C ALA A 135 1.37 -7.70 14.99
N ASN A 136 2.51 -8.00 15.63
CA ASN A 136 3.47 -6.98 16.07
C ASN A 136 4.47 -6.66 14.94
N PHE A 137 3.98 -6.12 13.83
CA PHE A 137 4.79 -5.81 12.64
C PHE A 137 5.99 -4.89 12.94
N TYR A 138 5.92 -4.11 14.01
CA TYR A 138 6.96 -3.21 14.53
C TYR A 138 8.08 -3.93 15.30
N ALA A 139 7.93 -5.22 15.60
CA ALA A 139 8.95 -6.00 16.28
C ALA A 139 9.82 -6.75 15.27
N SER A 140 11.13 -6.48 15.28
CA SER A 140 12.06 -7.05 14.32
C SER A 140 13.07 -8.01 14.99
N ALA A 141 13.21 -9.21 14.44
CA ALA A 141 14.31 -10.12 14.72
C ALA A 141 15.47 -9.91 13.73
N SER A 142 15.20 -9.33 12.55
CA SER A 142 16.24 -8.92 11.60
C SER A 142 17.16 -7.87 12.19
N THR A 143 18.43 -7.90 11.82
CA THR A 143 19.48 -7.11 12.48
C THR A 143 20.21 -6.18 11.53
N SER A 144 20.68 -5.05 12.04
CA SER A 144 21.72 -4.23 11.43
C SER A 144 23.03 -4.38 12.19
N ARG A 145 24.14 -4.41 11.47
CA ARG A 145 25.49 -4.59 12.04
C ARG A 145 26.42 -3.55 11.45
N GLN A 146 27.22 -2.90 12.33
CA GLN A 146 28.32 -2.03 11.87
C GLN A 146 29.50 -2.90 11.44
N THR A 147 30.05 -2.61 10.26
CA THR A 147 31.25 -3.26 9.72
C THR A 147 32.30 -2.21 9.36
N ALA A 148 33.48 -2.63 8.94
CA ALA A 148 34.52 -1.72 8.46
C ALA A 148 34.08 -0.98 7.16
N CYS A 149 33.16 -1.57 6.40
CA CYS A 149 32.66 -1.02 5.12
C CYS A 149 31.33 -0.27 5.24
N GLY A 150 30.78 -0.12 6.45
CA GLY A 150 29.49 0.53 6.67
C GLY A 150 28.51 -0.34 7.43
N ILE A 151 27.22 -0.19 7.16
CA ILE A 151 26.16 -0.96 7.81
C ILE A 151 25.75 -2.13 6.91
N GLU A 152 25.61 -3.32 7.48
CA GLU A 152 25.08 -4.51 6.84
C GLU A 152 23.79 -4.97 7.51
N LEU A 153 22.83 -5.40 6.68
CA LEU A 153 21.50 -5.83 7.09
C LEU A 153 21.34 -7.33 6.89
N ASN A 154 20.79 -8.02 7.90
CA ASN A 154 20.58 -9.46 7.89
C ASN A 154 19.21 -9.83 8.47
N GLY A 155 18.52 -10.77 7.84
CA GLY A 155 17.24 -11.28 8.30
C GLY A 155 16.28 -11.69 7.21
N ALA A 156 15.00 -11.81 7.57
CA ALA A 156 13.94 -12.14 6.60
C ALA A 156 12.65 -11.40 6.93
N LYS A 157 12.03 -10.83 5.90
CA LYS A 157 10.73 -10.19 5.99
C LYS A 157 9.68 -11.04 5.30
N SER A 158 8.46 -11.05 5.83
CA SER A 158 7.33 -11.80 5.30
C SER A 158 6.22 -10.85 4.86
N PHE A 159 5.38 -11.34 3.96
CA PHE A 159 4.25 -10.56 3.41
C PHE A 159 4.66 -9.24 2.77
N VAL A 160 5.84 -9.21 2.13
CA VAL A 160 6.31 -8.02 1.41
C VAL A 160 5.49 -7.86 0.13
N THR A 161 4.47 -7.01 0.18
CA THR A 161 3.63 -6.70 -0.98
C THR A 161 4.48 -6.11 -2.10
N SER A 162 4.22 -6.50 -3.34
CA SER A 162 5.07 -6.15 -4.50
C SER A 162 6.50 -6.70 -4.39
N GLY A 163 6.71 -7.77 -3.62
CA GLY A 163 8.02 -8.41 -3.48
C GLY A 163 8.59 -8.82 -4.84
N ALA A 164 9.87 -8.54 -5.07
CA ALA A 164 10.61 -8.67 -6.34
C ALA A 164 10.12 -7.76 -7.49
N LEU A 165 9.12 -6.91 -7.27
CA LEU A 165 8.47 -6.11 -8.32
C LEU A 165 8.49 -4.60 -8.03
N ALA A 166 8.67 -4.21 -6.77
CA ALA A 166 8.88 -2.82 -6.38
C ALA A 166 10.31 -2.38 -6.71
N ASP A 167 10.50 -1.07 -6.91
CA ASP A 167 11.80 -0.46 -7.19
C ASP A 167 12.54 -0.11 -5.89
N SER A 168 11.80 0.10 -4.77
CA SER A 168 12.39 0.28 -3.44
C SER A 168 11.53 -0.26 -2.32
N TYR A 169 12.16 -0.53 -1.19
CA TYR A 169 11.60 -1.16 -0.01
C TYR A 169 11.98 -0.35 1.23
N VAL A 170 11.00 0.09 2.02
CA VAL A 170 11.24 0.62 3.37
C VAL A 170 11.26 -0.58 4.32
N VAL A 171 12.44 -0.90 4.83
CA VAL A 171 12.69 -2.10 5.62
C VAL A 171 12.96 -1.74 7.08
N SER A 172 12.30 -2.42 8.02
CA SER A 172 12.48 -2.24 9.47
C SER A 172 13.45 -3.30 10.01
N LEU A 173 14.48 -2.88 10.71
CA LEU A 173 15.46 -3.78 11.35
C LEU A 173 15.77 -3.30 12.77
N ARG A 174 16.27 -4.18 13.63
CA ARG A 174 16.78 -3.76 14.94
C ARG A 174 17.87 -2.70 14.77
N ALA A 175 17.82 -1.69 15.61
CA ALA A 175 18.80 -0.61 15.62
C ALA A 175 20.19 -1.14 15.92
N LEU A 176 21.23 -0.48 15.42
CA LEU A 176 22.63 -0.86 15.66
C LEU A 176 22.90 -1.03 17.16
N GLY A 177 23.48 -2.19 17.51
CA GLY A 177 23.83 -2.52 18.89
C GLY A 177 22.66 -2.80 19.82
N SER A 178 21.40 -2.82 19.32
CA SER A 178 20.22 -3.11 20.12
C SER A 178 19.90 -4.60 20.13
N GLU A 179 19.57 -5.14 21.31
CA GLU A 179 18.98 -6.47 21.47
C GLU A 179 17.45 -6.44 21.52
N SER A 180 16.86 -5.26 21.71
CA SER A 180 15.40 -5.09 21.78
C SER A 180 14.77 -5.17 20.38
N SER A 181 13.77 -6.03 20.24
CA SER A 181 13.03 -6.19 18.98
C SER A 181 12.20 -4.97 18.59
N ILE A 182 11.85 -4.11 19.54
CA ILE A 182 11.07 -2.89 19.31
C ILE A 182 11.95 -1.64 19.13
N ASN A 183 13.24 -1.72 19.39
CA ASN A 183 14.16 -0.63 19.08
C ASN A 183 14.66 -0.82 17.65
N THR A 184 13.97 -0.23 16.71
CA THR A 184 14.17 -0.44 15.27
C THR A 184 14.67 0.82 14.57
N THR A 185 15.29 0.62 13.40
CA THR A 185 15.66 1.66 12.44
C THR A 185 15.08 1.25 11.08
N LEU A 186 14.59 2.21 10.31
CA LEU A 186 14.09 1.98 8.97
C LEU A 186 15.17 2.35 7.93
N TYR A 187 15.23 1.56 6.86
CA TYR A 187 16.13 1.80 5.74
C TYR A 187 15.38 1.71 4.41
N VAL A 188 15.72 2.55 3.44
CA VAL A 188 15.29 2.41 2.05
C VAL A 188 16.34 1.57 1.33
N LEU A 189 15.92 0.42 0.79
CA LEU A 189 16.73 -0.43 -0.07
C LEU A 189 16.17 -0.39 -1.49
N GLU A 190 17.04 -0.20 -2.47
CA GLU A 190 16.68 -0.31 -3.89
C GLU A 190 16.61 -1.79 -4.31
N LYS A 191 15.84 -2.10 -5.36
CA LYS A 191 15.59 -3.47 -5.84
C LYS A 191 16.85 -4.29 -6.15
N ASP A 192 17.91 -3.60 -6.57
CA ASP A 192 19.17 -4.23 -6.98
C ASP A 192 20.21 -4.25 -5.84
N THR A 193 19.79 -4.01 -4.58
CA THR A 193 20.68 -4.06 -3.41
C THR A 193 21.31 -5.45 -3.29
N PRO A 194 22.65 -5.57 -3.28
CA PRO A 194 23.33 -6.85 -3.13
C PRO A 194 22.90 -7.59 -1.86
N GLY A 195 22.74 -8.91 -1.93
CA GLY A 195 22.35 -9.75 -0.79
C GLY A 195 20.85 -9.69 -0.46
N MET A 196 20.04 -8.91 -1.18
CA MET A 196 18.59 -8.93 -1.08
C MET A 196 18.00 -9.92 -2.10
N GLU A 197 17.32 -10.93 -1.62
CA GLU A 197 16.71 -11.97 -2.43
C GLU A 197 15.25 -12.17 -2.07
N PHE A 198 14.45 -12.56 -3.04
CA PHE A 198 13.04 -12.87 -2.85
C PHE A 198 12.78 -14.35 -3.06
N SER A 199 11.87 -14.92 -2.26
CA SER A 199 11.54 -16.34 -2.32
C SER A 199 10.07 -16.61 -2.03
N GLY A 200 9.62 -17.80 -2.47
CA GLY A 200 8.25 -18.23 -2.29
C GLY A 200 7.30 -17.68 -3.35
N GLN A 201 6.03 -18.03 -3.18
CA GLN A 201 4.93 -17.58 -4.01
C GLN A 201 3.78 -17.15 -3.10
N TRP A 202 3.10 -16.05 -3.45
CA TRP A 202 1.91 -15.63 -2.73
C TRP A 202 0.72 -16.53 -3.09
N ASP A 203 0.17 -17.19 -2.09
CA ASP A 203 -1.01 -18.08 -2.23
C ASP A 203 -2.05 -17.75 -1.15
N GLY A 204 -2.50 -16.49 -1.14
CA GLY A 204 -3.57 -16.03 -0.26
C GLY A 204 -4.95 -16.47 -0.72
N LEU A 205 -5.93 -16.47 0.19
CA LEU A 205 -7.33 -16.69 -0.14
C LEU A 205 -7.88 -15.57 -1.06
N GLY A 206 -7.44 -14.34 -0.85
CA GLY A 206 -7.71 -13.18 -1.69
C GLY A 206 -6.45 -12.36 -1.92
N LEU A 207 -6.56 -11.22 -2.62
CA LEU A 207 -5.44 -10.34 -2.96
C LEU A 207 -4.31 -11.08 -3.71
N ARG A 208 -4.70 -12.05 -4.54
CA ARG A 208 -3.78 -13.06 -5.08
C ARG A 208 -2.74 -12.49 -6.05
N GLY A 209 -3.02 -11.32 -6.62
CA GLY A 209 -2.12 -10.61 -7.53
C GLY A 209 -1.15 -9.65 -6.85
N ASN A 210 -1.13 -9.49 -5.51
CA ASN A 210 -0.31 -8.48 -4.85
C ASN A 210 1.15 -8.88 -4.58
N SER A 211 1.56 -10.12 -4.90
CA SER A 211 2.93 -10.62 -4.74
C SER A 211 3.50 -10.38 -3.32
N SER A 212 2.76 -10.78 -2.27
CA SER A 212 3.21 -10.65 -0.86
C SER A 212 4.13 -11.79 -0.46
N ILE A 213 5.37 -11.78 -0.95
CA ILE A 213 6.35 -12.85 -0.80
C ILE A 213 7.38 -12.56 0.30
N VAL A 214 8.31 -13.49 0.51
CA VAL A 214 9.41 -13.36 1.48
C VAL A 214 10.56 -12.60 0.86
N MET A 215 11.11 -11.62 1.62
CA MET A 215 12.39 -10.96 1.34
C MET A 215 13.43 -11.51 2.31
N ASN A 216 14.55 -11.98 1.80
CA ASN A 216 15.70 -12.41 2.57
C ASN A 216 16.82 -11.38 2.41
N LEU A 217 17.47 -11.03 3.51
CA LEU A 217 18.59 -10.11 3.57
C LEU A 217 19.81 -10.88 4.09
N LYS A 218 20.87 -10.92 3.32
CA LYS A 218 22.14 -11.56 3.68
C LYS A 218 23.28 -10.61 3.39
N ASP A 219 23.85 -10.06 4.45
CA ASP A 219 24.95 -9.09 4.42
C ASP A 219 24.68 -7.94 3.43
N CYS A 220 23.42 -7.49 3.39
CA CYS A 220 22.99 -6.41 2.50
C CYS A 220 23.62 -5.09 2.93
N PRO A 221 24.45 -4.44 2.11
CA PRO A 221 25.05 -3.17 2.45
C PRO A 221 24.01 -2.05 2.42
N VAL A 222 24.08 -1.15 3.38
CA VAL A 222 23.42 0.15 3.31
C VAL A 222 24.34 1.07 2.52
N ALA A 223 23.93 1.43 1.30
CA ALA A 223 24.78 2.14 0.34
C ALA A 223 25.33 3.46 0.90
N GLU A 224 24.45 4.28 1.44
CA GLU A 224 24.81 5.55 2.09
C GLU A 224 23.86 5.77 3.29
N PRO A 225 24.33 5.63 4.54
CA PRO A 225 23.46 5.80 5.70
C PRO A 225 22.68 7.12 5.71
N GLY A 226 23.29 8.21 5.25
CA GLY A 226 22.67 9.53 5.19
C GLY A 226 21.47 9.64 4.24
N THR A 227 21.41 8.79 3.20
CA THR A 227 20.31 8.79 2.22
C THR A 227 19.40 7.56 2.34
N SER A 228 19.92 6.45 2.83
CA SER A 228 19.16 5.20 2.95
C SER A 228 18.43 5.08 4.30
N GLN A 229 18.94 5.65 5.38
CA GLN A 229 18.31 5.57 6.69
C GLN A 229 17.11 6.54 6.79
N VAL A 230 15.97 6.06 7.23
CA VAL A 230 14.73 6.82 7.39
C VAL A 230 14.58 7.22 8.87
N GLY A 231 14.62 8.51 9.14
CA GLY A 231 14.68 9.05 10.50
C GLY A 231 16.05 8.85 11.15
N ALA A 232 16.14 9.03 12.46
CA ALA A 232 17.36 8.75 13.22
C ALA A 232 17.47 7.28 13.62
N GLN A 233 18.67 6.87 13.99
CA GLN A 233 18.93 5.54 14.55
C GLN A 233 18.02 5.27 15.76
N GLY A 234 17.31 4.16 15.77
CA GLY A 234 16.38 3.76 16.83
C GLY A 234 14.99 4.38 16.79
N GLN A 235 14.67 5.24 15.81
CA GLN A 235 13.35 5.87 15.67
C GLN A 235 12.33 5.04 14.87
N GLY A 236 12.68 3.84 14.44
CA GLY A 236 11.80 3.03 13.59
C GLY A 236 10.43 2.79 14.20
N PHE A 237 10.36 2.39 15.46
CA PHE A 237 9.09 2.15 16.17
C PHE A 237 8.20 3.42 16.20
N GLU A 238 8.78 4.58 16.49
CA GLU A 238 8.02 5.85 16.51
C GLU A 238 7.45 6.18 15.12
N ILE A 239 8.25 6.01 14.07
CA ILE A 239 7.84 6.24 12.69
C ILE A 239 6.74 5.25 12.28
N GLU A 240 6.89 3.97 12.64
CA GLU A 240 5.90 2.94 12.37
C GLU A 240 4.56 3.25 13.05
N MET A 241 4.56 3.73 14.29
CA MET A 241 3.34 4.05 15.03
C MET A 241 2.71 5.39 14.62
N SER A 242 3.50 6.39 14.28
CA SER A 242 3.00 7.75 14.00
C SER A 242 2.69 7.99 12.52
N THR A 243 3.36 7.31 11.60
CA THR A 243 3.22 7.53 10.15
C THR A 243 2.68 6.30 9.43
N ILE A 244 3.33 5.13 9.58
CA ILE A 244 2.98 3.93 8.82
C ILE A 244 1.64 3.38 9.27
N LEU A 245 1.45 3.09 10.55
CA LEU A 245 0.27 2.42 11.07
C LEU A 245 -1.04 3.18 10.79
N PRO A 246 -1.14 4.50 11.07
CA PRO A 246 -2.37 5.23 10.79
C PRO A 246 -2.74 5.21 9.30
N ARG A 247 -1.77 5.38 8.41
CA ARG A 247 -1.99 5.34 6.97
C ARG A 247 -2.37 3.95 6.47
N PHE A 248 -1.67 2.93 6.96
CA PHE A 248 -1.94 1.53 6.65
C PHE A 248 -3.35 1.11 7.09
N LEU A 249 -3.76 1.44 8.31
CA LEU A 249 -5.10 1.11 8.82
C LEU A 249 -6.20 1.80 8.01
N LEU A 250 -6.04 3.09 7.71
CA LEU A 250 -6.99 3.83 6.89
C LEU A 250 -7.09 3.25 5.48
N GLY A 251 -5.95 2.98 4.85
CA GLY A 251 -5.90 2.42 3.49
C GLY A 251 -6.48 1.01 3.43
N THR A 252 -6.10 0.15 4.36
CA THR A 252 -6.58 -1.24 4.41
C THR A 252 -8.09 -1.30 4.65
N ALA A 253 -8.60 -0.50 5.59
CA ALA A 253 -10.05 -0.38 5.83
C ALA A 253 -10.78 0.08 4.57
N ALA A 254 -10.22 1.06 3.83
CA ALA A 254 -10.81 1.53 2.59
C ALA A 254 -10.81 0.45 1.49
N VAL A 255 -9.71 -0.32 1.33
CA VAL A 255 -9.68 -1.47 0.38
C VAL A 255 -10.79 -2.46 0.71
N TYR A 256 -10.91 -2.87 1.98
CA TYR A 256 -11.92 -3.87 2.36
C TYR A 256 -13.34 -3.35 2.25
N ASN A 257 -13.58 -2.07 2.53
CA ASN A 257 -14.89 -1.45 2.27
C ASN A 257 -15.24 -1.47 0.78
N GLY A 258 -14.28 -1.15 -0.09
CA GLY A 258 -14.47 -1.23 -1.54
C GLY A 258 -14.80 -2.65 -2.02
N ILE A 259 -14.08 -3.66 -1.51
CA ILE A 259 -14.36 -5.07 -1.81
C ILE A 259 -15.78 -5.45 -1.34
N ALA A 260 -16.18 -5.04 -0.14
CA ALA A 260 -17.50 -5.34 0.40
C ALA A 260 -18.62 -4.70 -0.44
N GLU A 261 -18.47 -3.43 -0.86
CA GLU A 261 -19.40 -2.75 -1.75
C GLU A 261 -19.49 -3.41 -3.13
N ALA A 262 -18.36 -3.81 -3.71
CA ALA A 262 -18.35 -4.53 -4.98
C ALA A 262 -19.05 -5.88 -4.89
N ALA A 263 -18.79 -6.64 -3.82
CA ALA A 263 -19.43 -7.93 -3.57
C ALA A 263 -20.93 -7.78 -3.36
N MET A 264 -21.36 -6.77 -2.60
CA MET A 264 -22.79 -6.46 -2.40
C MET A 264 -23.46 -6.09 -3.73
N SER A 265 -22.85 -5.23 -4.52
CA SER A 265 -23.38 -4.82 -5.83
C SER A 265 -23.52 -5.99 -6.78
N ALA A 266 -22.51 -6.85 -6.88
CA ALA A 266 -22.54 -8.07 -7.69
C ALA A 266 -23.64 -9.03 -7.22
N SER A 267 -23.82 -9.19 -5.90
CA SER A 267 -24.88 -10.02 -5.32
C SER A 267 -26.28 -9.48 -5.69
N ILE A 268 -26.49 -8.17 -5.56
CA ILE A 268 -27.75 -7.52 -5.92
C ILE A 268 -28.08 -7.74 -7.40
N GLU A 269 -27.12 -7.52 -8.29
CA GLU A 269 -27.33 -7.73 -9.74
C GLU A 269 -27.60 -9.19 -10.06
N HIS A 270 -26.92 -10.13 -9.39
CA HIS A 270 -27.19 -11.55 -9.55
C HIS A 270 -28.63 -11.90 -9.15
N VAL A 271 -29.09 -11.45 -7.98
CA VAL A 271 -30.44 -11.72 -7.48
C VAL A 271 -31.51 -11.09 -8.40
N LYS A 272 -31.26 -9.91 -8.97
CA LYS A 272 -32.18 -9.25 -9.91
C LYS A 272 -32.27 -9.97 -11.26
N SER A 273 -31.17 -10.53 -11.74
CA SER A 273 -31.08 -11.09 -13.11
C SER A 273 -31.43 -12.56 -13.21
N ARG A 274 -31.46 -13.31 -12.09
CA ARG A 274 -31.64 -14.77 -12.08
C ARG A 274 -33.09 -15.19 -11.81
N GLU A 275 -33.47 -16.28 -12.49
CA GLU A 275 -34.72 -17.00 -12.33
C GLU A 275 -34.47 -18.46 -12.03
N LEU A 276 -35.33 -19.09 -11.25
CA LEU A 276 -35.35 -20.54 -11.02
C LEU A 276 -35.90 -21.21 -12.28
N THR A 277 -35.09 -22.02 -12.95
CA THR A 277 -35.45 -22.62 -14.26
C THR A 277 -36.67 -23.54 -14.20
N HIS A 278 -36.98 -24.12 -13.03
CA HIS A 278 -38.08 -25.07 -12.87
C HIS A 278 -39.42 -24.39 -12.50
N THR A 279 -39.40 -23.15 -11.98
CA THR A 279 -40.60 -22.41 -11.59
C THR A 279 -40.81 -21.11 -12.38
N GLY A 280 -39.75 -20.58 -13.01
CA GLY A 280 -39.76 -19.24 -13.61
C GLY A 280 -39.78 -18.11 -12.59
N GLU A 281 -39.63 -18.42 -11.29
CA GLU A 281 -39.67 -17.43 -10.23
C GLU A 281 -38.34 -16.67 -10.19
N LYS A 282 -38.41 -15.34 -10.13
CA LYS A 282 -37.22 -14.49 -9.98
C LYS A 282 -36.69 -14.58 -8.56
N LEU A 283 -35.35 -14.67 -8.40
CA LEU A 283 -34.74 -14.74 -7.07
C LEU A 283 -35.10 -13.52 -6.21
N ASN A 284 -35.20 -12.34 -6.77
CA ASN A 284 -35.58 -11.11 -6.07
C ASN A 284 -37.06 -11.09 -5.62
N ALA A 285 -37.92 -12.01 -6.08
CA ALA A 285 -39.29 -12.15 -5.64
C ALA A 285 -39.41 -13.02 -4.37
N MET A 286 -38.41 -13.85 -4.10
CA MET A 286 -38.41 -14.78 -2.96
C MET A 286 -38.33 -14.02 -1.62
N PRO A 287 -39.25 -14.31 -0.66
CA PRO A 287 -39.25 -13.63 0.64
C PRO A 287 -37.92 -13.72 1.39
N VAL A 288 -37.24 -14.87 1.31
CA VAL A 288 -35.93 -15.11 1.97
C VAL A 288 -34.83 -14.16 1.49
N MET A 289 -34.91 -13.67 0.22
CA MET A 289 -33.95 -12.71 -0.35
C MET A 289 -34.28 -11.26 0.03
N ARG A 290 -35.49 -10.99 0.52
CA ARG A 290 -35.95 -9.65 0.90
C ARG A 290 -35.90 -9.39 2.41
N ASN A 291 -35.90 -10.43 3.22
CA ASN A 291 -35.81 -10.31 4.67
C ASN A 291 -34.37 -10.02 5.09
N LYS A 292 -34.21 -8.94 5.85
CA LYS A 292 -32.94 -8.56 6.48
C LYS A 292 -32.72 -9.40 7.72
#